data_a5917741b169dcbb9167b2596e0fbf3b
#
_entry.id   a5917741b169dcbb9167b2596e0fbf3b
#
_cell.length_a   1.000
_cell.length_b   1.000
_cell.length_c   1.000
_cell.angle_alpha   90.00
_cell.angle_beta   90.00
_cell.angle_gamma   90.00
#
_symmetry.space_group_name_H-M   'P 1'
#
loop_
_entity.id
_entity.type
_entity.pdbx_description
1 polymer ?
#
loop_
_entity_poly.entity_id
_entity_poly.type
_entity_poly.pdbx_seq_one_letter_code
_entity_poly.pdbx_strand_id
1 'polypeptide(L)'
;MDLAPARFASIDTTHRCPLRCGHCYYYRLEPEGEDLPPGDFIAALRAWRDSTAADCMLWLGGEPFLRPDVVVEGSRLFRRNAAFTSGLVSVPEDFPGGVAISLDGPAEANDSLRGRGMFQVALDRCDGGRDRLFHCTLTAGNLAAAGPLVDCLRRADAAGVLFGLYTPRVDEEGGFALSREDRDAAVDGLLTLREEHDGFVLNTPASLERMRWEETRITAARCPYRTGEAVALDHRLREKLPCSYGEGADCTRCGCVALFLGVAAADGDGASREVLRAFFRRR
;
A
#
# COMPACT_ATOMS: atom_id res chain seq x y z
N MET A 1 9.38 -26.56 4.90
CA MET A 1 10.08 -25.74 3.89
C MET A 1 10.30 -24.37 4.52
N ASP A 2 11.48 -24.18 5.06
CA ASP A 2 11.91 -22.90 5.60
C ASP A 2 11.94 -21.88 4.47
N LEU A 3 11.00 -20.94 4.51
CA LEU A 3 11.09 -19.76 3.68
C LEU A 3 12.15 -18.87 4.34
N ALA A 4 13.36 -18.90 3.83
CA ALA A 4 14.29 -17.81 4.04
C ALA A 4 13.53 -16.50 3.79
N PRO A 5 13.71 -15.44 4.60
CA PRO A 5 12.96 -14.21 4.42
C PRO A 5 13.16 -13.73 3.00
N ALA A 6 12.07 -13.77 2.22
CA ALA A 6 12.09 -13.27 0.87
C ALA A 6 12.45 -11.79 0.97
N ARG A 7 13.57 -11.37 0.39
CA ARG A 7 13.94 -9.96 0.34
C ARG A 7 12.86 -9.21 -0.42
N PHE A 8 12.19 -8.33 0.29
CA PHE A 8 11.10 -7.53 -0.21
C PHE A 8 11.63 -6.21 -0.76
N ALA A 9 11.08 -5.76 -1.88
CA ALA A 9 11.33 -4.42 -2.36
C ALA A 9 10.06 -3.72 -2.78
N SER A 10 10.05 -2.40 -2.71
CA SER A 10 9.07 -1.53 -3.35
C SER A 10 9.76 -0.61 -4.35
N ILE A 11 9.09 -0.28 -5.42
CA ILE A 11 9.62 0.59 -6.46
C ILE A 11 8.58 1.58 -6.96
N ASP A 12 8.97 2.84 -7.07
CA ASP A 12 8.20 3.82 -7.81
C ASP A 12 8.51 3.65 -9.30
N THR A 13 7.55 3.24 -10.10
CA THR A 13 7.75 2.97 -11.53
C THR A 13 7.83 4.22 -12.37
N THR A 14 7.21 5.31 -11.90
CA THR A 14 7.14 6.61 -12.57
C THR A 14 6.91 7.72 -11.56
N HIS A 15 7.39 8.91 -11.88
CA HIS A 15 7.05 10.13 -11.12
C HIS A 15 5.70 10.71 -11.52
N ARG A 16 5.08 10.22 -12.60
CA ARG A 16 3.82 10.75 -13.14
C ARG A 16 2.61 10.08 -12.49
N CYS A 17 1.59 10.88 -12.22
CA CYS A 17 0.26 10.42 -11.85
C CYS A 17 -0.77 11.42 -12.39
N PRO A 18 -1.91 10.97 -12.91
CA PRO A 18 -2.97 11.89 -13.34
C PRO A 18 -3.70 12.56 -12.18
N LEU A 19 -3.51 12.07 -10.95
CA LEU A 19 -4.15 12.60 -9.74
C LEU A 19 -3.20 13.47 -8.91
N ARG A 20 -3.81 14.32 -8.07
CA ARG A 20 -3.14 15.14 -7.06
C ARG A 20 -3.89 15.02 -5.73
N CYS A 21 -3.90 13.78 -5.19
CA CYS A 21 -4.59 13.48 -3.93
C CYS A 21 -4.05 14.32 -2.78
N GLY A 22 -4.92 14.88 -1.97
CA GLY A 22 -4.52 15.80 -0.88
C GLY A 22 -3.58 15.18 0.14
N HIS A 23 -3.72 13.88 0.43
CA HIS A 23 -2.89 13.12 1.38
C HIS A 23 -1.76 12.32 0.71
N CYS A 24 -1.44 12.59 -0.56
CA CYS A 24 -0.47 11.82 -1.32
C CYS A 24 0.94 11.96 -0.75
N TYR A 25 1.50 10.87 -0.24
CA TYR A 25 2.88 10.87 0.27
C TYR A 25 3.90 11.12 -0.85
N TYR A 26 3.62 10.65 -2.06
CA TYR A 26 4.57 10.67 -3.18
C TYR A 26 4.87 12.08 -3.65
N TYR A 27 3.84 12.90 -3.89
CA TYR A 27 4.04 14.28 -4.35
C TYR A 27 4.61 15.21 -3.29
N ARG A 28 4.49 14.86 -2.03
CA ARG A 28 5.15 15.60 -0.94
C ARG A 28 6.67 15.39 -0.91
N LEU A 29 7.17 14.37 -1.63
CA LEU A 29 8.60 14.13 -1.80
C LEU A 29 9.20 14.96 -2.94
N GLU A 30 8.37 15.68 -3.71
CA GLU A 30 8.80 16.48 -4.86
C GLU A 30 9.74 15.69 -5.78
N PRO A 31 9.25 14.55 -6.36
CA PRO A 31 10.10 13.66 -7.11
C PRO A 31 10.74 14.37 -8.30
N GLU A 32 12.06 14.31 -8.39
CA GLU A 32 12.86 15.01 -9.37
C GLU A 32 13.32 14.13 -10.52
N GLY A 33 13.45 14.74 -11.69
CA GLY A 33 14.01 14.13 -12.89
C GLY A 33 13.00 13.30 -13.68
N GLU A 34 13.37 12.99 -14.90
CA GLU A 34 12.56 12.21 -15.82
C GLU A 34 12.63 10.71 -15.50
N ASP A 35 11.59 9.98 -15.88
CA ASP A 35 11.58 8.53 -15.84
C ASP A 35 12.69 7.98 -16.77
N LEU A 36 13.35 6.92 -16.34
CA LEU A 36 14.27 6.20 -17.23
C LEU A 36 13.52 5.62 -18.43
N PRO A 37 14.10 5.57 -19.63
CA PRO A 37 13.55 4.83 -20.75
C PRO A 37 13.23 3.39 -20.36
N PRO A 38 12.16 2.76 -20.89
CA PRO A 38 11.72 1.43 -20.45
C PRO A 38 12.85 0.38 -20.46
N GLY A 39 13.63 0.31 -21.53
CA GLY A 39 14.75 -0.64 -21.65
C GLY A 39 15.83 -0.43 -20.59
N ASP A 40 16.19 0.83 -20.34
CA ASP A 40 17.19 1.20 -19.33
C ASP A 40 16.68 0.88 -17.91
N PHE A 41 15.40 1.16 -17.65
CA PHE A 41 14.78 0.82 -16.36
C PHE A 41 14.82 -0.70 -16.11
N ILE A 42 14.43 -1.51 -17.08
CA ILE A 42 14.43 -2.97 -16.94
C ILE A 42 15.86 -3.52 -16.81
N ALA A 43 16.81 -3.00 -17.58
CA ALA A 43 18.22 -3.42 -17.46
C ALA A 43 18.78 -3.11 -16.08
N ALA A 44 18.56 -1.90 -15.57
CA ALA A 44 18.98 -1.49 -14.23
C ALA A 44 18.29 -2.28 -13.13
N LEU A 45 16.97 -2.52 -13.26
CA LEU A 45 16.19 -3.33 -12.30
C LEU A 45 16.69 -4.78 -12.24
N ARG A 46 17.03 -5.37 -13.38
CA ARG A 46 17.62 -6.71 -13.46
C ARG A 46 18.97 -6.77 -12.74
N ALA A 47 19.86 -5.82 -13.03
CA ALA A 47 21.17 -5.75 -12.39
C ALA A 47 21.04 -5.59 -10.86
N TRP A 48 20.12 -4.72 -10.42
CA TRP A 48 19.83 -4.51 -9.00
C TRP A 48 19.29 -5.81 -8.36
N ARG A 49 18.31 -6.45 -8.96
CA ARG A 49 17.74 -7.73 -8.46
C ARG A 49 18.80 -8.82 -8.35
N ASP A 50 19.67 -8.95 -9.34
CA ASP A 50 20.73 -9.97 -9.35
C ASP A 50 21.76 -9.73 -8.23
N SER A 51 21.99 -8.47 -7.84
CA SER A 51 22.86 -8.11 -6.73
C SER A 51 22.25 -8.31 -5.34
N THR A 52 20.91 -8.25 -5.22
CA THR A 52 20.20 -8.28 -3.93
C THR A 52 19.48 -9.60 -3.65
N ALA A 53 19.27 -10.42 -4.68
CA ALA A 53 18.46 -11.63 -4.64
C ALA A 53 17.01 -11.39 -4.13
N ALA A 54 16.47 -10.19 -4.37
CA ALA A 54 15.08 -9.88 -4.06
C ALA A 54 14.13 -10.75 -4.90
N ASP A 55 13.09 -11.32 -4.29
CA ASP A 55 12.13 -12.17 -4.96
C ASP A 55 10.67 -11.68 -4.86
N CYS A 56 10.44 -10.59 -4.13
CA CYS A 56 9.13 -9.98 -3.94
C CYS A 56 9.18 -8.49 -4.25
N MET A 57 8.30 -8.02 -5.15
CA MET A 57 8.23 -6.61 -5.57
C MET A 57 6.85 -6.01 -5.37
N LEU A 58 6.81 -4.82 -4.77
CA LEU A 58 5.64 -3.96 -4.68
C LEU A 58 5.79 -2.79 -5.64
N TRP A 59 4.92 -2.74 -6.65
CA TRP A 59 4.89 -1.72 -7.68
C TRP A 59 4.07 -0.52 -7.21
N LEU A 60 4.74 0.62 -7.12
CA LEU A 60 4.24 1.90 -6.60
C LEU A 60 4.63 3.05 -7.56
N GLY A 61 4.60 4.25 -7.05
CA GLY A 61 5.06 5.48 -7.67
C GLY A 61 3.96 6.51 -7.73
N GLY A 62 3.91 7.28 -8.78
CA GLY A 62 2.76 8.12 -9.09
C GLY A 62 1.55 7.22 -9.38
N GLU A 63 1.37 6.83 -10.65
CA GLU A 63 0.44 5.74 -11.03
C GLU A 63 1.23 4.68 -11.78
N PRO A 64 1.44 3.48 -11.21
CA PRO A 64 2.36 2.50 -11.78
C PRO A 64 1.95 2.03 -13.18
N PHE A 65 0.67 1.91 -13.45
CA PHE A 65 0.17 1.42 -14.73
C PHE A 65 0.15 2.47 -15.86
N LEU A 66 0.68 3.68 -15.63
CA LEU A 66 1.08 4.59 -16.73
C LEU A 66 2.27 4.03 -17.54
N ARG A 67 2.97 3.03 -16.99
CA ARG A 67 4.08 2.32 -17.64
C ARG A 67 3.80 0.82 -17.64
N PRO A 68 2.76 0.36 -18.33
CA PRO A 68 2.33 -1.03 -18.28
C PRO A 68 3.40 -1.99 -18.78
N ASP A 69 4.15 -1.61 -19.79
CA ASP A 69 5.31 -2.33 -20.33
C ASP A 69 6.40 -2.58 -19.28
N VAL A 70 6.76 -1.53 -18.53
CA VAL A 70 7.76 -1.62 -17.46
C VAL A 70 7.28 -2.52 -16.33
N VAL A 71 6.02 -2.35 -15.87
CA VAL A 71 5.47 -3.14 -14.77
C VAL A 71 5.35 -4.61 -15.15
N VAL A 72 4.83 -4.91 -16.34
CA VAL A 72 4.66 -6.29 -16.82
C VAL A 72 6.00 -6.97 -17.04
N GLU A 73 6.93 -6.34 -17.76
CA GLU A 73 8.24 -6.94 -18.02
C GLU A 73 9.05 -7.08 -16.74
N GLY A 74 9.06 -6.02 -15.90
CA GLY A 74 9.76 -6.01 -14.63
C GLY A 74 9.21 -7.06 -13.65
N SER A 75 7.89 -7.30 -13.64
CA SER A 75 7.27 -8.31 -12.78
C SER A 75 7.78 -9.73 -13.05
N ARG A 76 8.24 -9.99 -14.27
CA ARG A 76 8.82 -11.28 -14.67
C ARG A 76 10.17 -11.56 -13.99
N LEU A 77 10.81 -10.55 -13.43
CA LEU A 77 12.06 -10.69 -12.68
C LEU A 77 11.84 -11.23 -11.26
N PHE A 78 10.62 -11.11 -10.73
CA PHE A 78 10.31 -11.45 -9.34
C PHE A 78 9.32 -12.61 -9.26
N ARG A 79 9.48 -13.42 -8.22
CA ARG A 79 8.59 -14.57 -7.98
C ARG A 79 7.22 -14.15 -7.46
N ARG A 80 7.16 -13.02 -6.77
CA ARG A 80 5.94 -12.48 -6.16
C ARG A 80 5.82 -11.01 -6.48
N ASN A 81 4.62 -10.60 -6.84
CA ASN A 81 4.33 -9.24 -7.22
C ASN A 81 3.02 -8.74 -6.60
N ALA A 82 2.98 -7.45 -6.30
CA ALA A 82 1.76 -6.73 -5.95
C ALA A 82 1.86 -5.28 -6.44
N ALA A 83 0.72 -4.60 -6.59
CA ALA A 83 0.68 -3.19 -6.97
C ALA A 83 -0.41 -2.45 -6.20
N PHE A 84 -0.17 -1.17 -5.92
CA PHE A 84 -1.21 -0.22 -5.54
C PHE A 84 -1.48 0.72 -6.71
N THR A 85 -2.75 0.93 -7.03
CA THR A 85 -3.20 1.81 -8.11
C THR A 85 -4.39 2.66 -7.68
N SER A 86 -4.57 3.79 -8.33
CA SER A 86 -5.80 4.59 -8.20
C SER A 86 -7.00 3.96 -8.91
N GLY A 87 -6.78 2.98 -9.78
CA GLY A 87 -7.79 2.40 -10.65
C GLY A 87 -8.11 3.25 -11.90
N LEU A 88 -7.55 4.46 -12.01
CA LEU A 88 -7.81 5.33 -13.17
C LEU A 88 -7.21 4.75 -14.47
N VAL A 89 -6.06 4.13 -14.36
CA VAL A 89 -5.42 3.41 -15.47
C VAL A 89 -5.72 1.92 -15.36
N SER A 90 -6.03 1.28 -16.48
CA SER A 90 -6.33 -0.15 -16.50
C SER A 90 -5.12 -0.96 -16.11
N VAL A 91 -5.35 -1.98 -15.29
CA VAL A 91 -4.33 -2.98 -14.96
C VAL A 91 -4.13 -3.88 -16.18
N PRO A 92 -2.90 -4.09 -16.66
CA PRO A 92 -2.65 -5.02 -17.75
C PRO A 92 -3.10 -6.46 -17.39
N GLU A 93 -3.71 -7.16 -18.33
CA GLU A 93 -4.20 -8.53 -18.11
C GLU A 93 -3.08 -9.52 -17.78
N ASP A 94 -1.89 -9.28 -18.31
CA ASP A 94 -0.70 -10.11 -18.09
C ASP A 94 0.13 -9.70 -16.87
N PHE A 95 -0.33 -8.75 -16.04
CA PHE A 95 0.29 -8.47 -14.77
C PHE A 95 0.01 -9.60 -13.76
N PRO A 96 1.02 -10.35 -13.31
CA PRO A 96 0.81 -11.57 -12.52
C PRO A 96 0.57 -11.31 -11.03
N GLY A 97 0.67 -10.04 -10.59
CA GLY A 97 0.61 -9.66 -9.18
C GLY A 97 -0.79 -9.44 -8.64
N GLY A 98 -0.92 -9.38 -7.32
CA GLY A 98 -2.11 -8.88 -6.67
C GLY A 98 -2.23 -7.36 -6.84
N VAL A 99 -3.44 -6.86 -6.87
CA VAL A 99 -3.71 -5.43 -7.04
C VAL A 99 -4.62 -4.93 -5.93
N ALA A 100 -4.20 -3.85 -5.27
CA ALA A 100 -5.05 -3.09 -4.36
C ALA A 100 -5.41 -1.74 -5.00
N ILE A 101 -6.70 -1.50 -5.13
CA ILE A 101 -7.26 -0.25 -5.65
C ILE A 101 -7.46 0.70 -4.50
N SER A 102 -6.92 1.89 -4.63
CA SER A 102 -7.00 2.91 -3.59
C SER A 102 -8.37 3.58 -3.56
N LEU A 103 -9.07 3.51 -2.42
CA LEU A 103 -10.40 4.10 -2.22
C LEU A 103 -10.59 4.52 -0.76
N ASP A 104 -10.74 5.82 -0.50
CA ASP A 104 -10.64 6.39 0.85
C ASP A 104 -11.98 6.73 1.50
N GLY A 105 -13.05 6.10 1.04
CA GLY A 105 -14.39 6.26 1.59
C GLY A 105 -15.48 6.16 0.54
N PRO A 106 -16.76 6.38 0.90
CA PRO A 106 -17.84 6.63 -0.06
C PRO A 106 -17.55 7.86 -0.93
N ALA A 107 -18.37 8.08 -1.96
CA ALA A 107 -18.11 9.07 -3.02
C ALA A 107 -17.67 10.45 -2.51
N GLU A 108 -18.36 11.01 -1.54
CA GLU A 108 -18.03 12.35 -1.02
C GLU A 108 -16.65 12.37 -0.34
N ALA A 109 -16.38 11.43 0.56
CA ALA A 109 -15.12 11.35 1.29
C ALA A 109 -13.96 11.04 0.33
N ASN A 110 -14.13 10.07 -0.55
CA ASN A 110 -13.09 9.70 -1.52
C ASN A 110 -12.78 10.86 -2.48
N ASP A 111 -13.81 11.45 -3.06
CA ASP A 111 -13.64 12.47 -4.10
C ASP A 111 -13.07 13.78 -3.53
N SER A 112 -13.31 14.07 -2.26
CA SER A 112 -12.66 15.20 -1.57
C SER A 112 -11.14 15.04 -1.45
N LEU A 113 -10.66 13.79 -1.31
CA LEU A 113 -9.24 13.47 -1.15
C LEU A 113 -8.54 13.19 -2.48
N ARG A 114 -9.20 12.49 -3.40
CA ARG A 114 -8.58 11.98 -4.64
C ARG A 114 -8.98 12.72 -5.90
N GLY A 115 -10.07 13.47 -5.85
CA GLY A 115 -10.62 14.23 -6.97
C GLY A 115 -11.98 13.72 -7.41
N ARG A 116 -12.75 14.63 -8.00
CA ARG A 116 -14.14 14.40 -8.37
C ARG A 116 -14.30 13.20 -9.33
N GLY A 117 -15.23 12.30 -9.02
CA GLY A 117 -15.55 11.12 -9.81
C GLY A 117 -14.63 9.92 -9.60
N MET A 118 -13.59 10.04 -8.76
CA MET A 118 -12.63 8.97 -8.57
C MET A 118 -13.21 7.78 -7.79
N PHE A 119 -14.24 8.00 -6.98
CA PHE A 119 -14.99 6.91 -6.35
C PHE A 119 -15.57 5.94 -7.39
N GLN A 120 -16.30 6.48 -8.37
CA GLN A 120 -16.93 5.66 -9.42
C GLN A 120 -15.88 4.95 -10.27
N VAL A 121 -14.82 5.65 -10.66
CA VAL A 121 -13.70 5.07 -11.42
C VAL A 121 -13.07 3.88 -10.70
N ALA A 122 -12.82 4.00 -9.39
CA ALA A 122 -12.25 2.90 -8.60
C ALA A 122 -13.25 1.74 -8.46
N LEU A 123 -14.53 2.05 -8.25
CA LEU A 123 -15.59 1.06 -8.07
C LEU A 123 -15.86 0.26 -9.35
N ASP A 124 -15.86 0.91 -10.52
CA ASP A 124 -16.04 0.25 -11.83
C ASP A 124 -14.97 -0.82 -12.11
N ARG A 125 -13.84 -0.76 -11.37
CA ARG A 125 -12.83 -1.81 -11.44
C ARG A 125 -13.21 -3.09 -10.68
N CYS A 126 -14.27 -3.07 -9.88
CA CYS A 126 -14.84 -4.28 -9.27
C CYS A 126 -15.44 -5.23 -10.32
N ASP A 127 -15.99 -4.70 -11.41
CA ASP A 127 -16.67 -5.48 -12.45
C ASP A 127 -15.74 -6.46 -13.19
N GLY A 128 -14.44 -6.38 -12.97
CA GLY A 128 -13.42 -7.24 -13.56
C GLY A 128 -13.08 -8.53 -12.81
N GLY A 129 -13.81 -8.88 -11.74
CA GLY A 129 -13.63 -10.16 -11.02
C GLY A 129 -13.45 -10.03 -9.51
N ARG A 130 -13.82 -11.10 -8.80
CA ARG A 130 -13.82 -11.26 -7.33
C ARG A 130 -12.43 -11.13 -6.66
N ASP A 131 -11.40 -10.87 -7.43
CA ASP A 131 -10.00 -10.82 -6.96
C ASP A 131 -9.51 -9.40 -6.65
N ARG A 132 -10.38 -8.39 -6.70
CA ARG A 132 -10.00 -6.99 -6.48
C ARG A 132 -10.02 -6.65 -5.00
N LEU A 133 -8.86 -6.33 -4.50
CA LEU A 133 -8.68 -5.80 -3.15
C LEU A 133 -8.74 -4.27 -3.20
N PHE A 134 -9.23 -3.69 -2.12
CA PHE A 134 -9.19 -2.24 -1.93
C PHE A 134 -8.23 -1.88 -0.79
N HIS A 135 -7.70 -0.68 -0.88
CA HIS A 135 -6.90 -0.10 0.19
C HIS A 135 -7.42 1.30 0.51
N CYS A 136 -7.72 1.51 1.77
CA CYS A 136 -8.13 2.81 2.31
C CYS A 136 -7.05 3.37 3.23
N THR A 137 -6.68 4.63 3.01
CA THR A 137 -5.85 5.37 3.96
C THR A 137 -6.73 6.23 4.86
N LEU A 138 -6.84 5.87 6.13
CA LEU A 138 -7.56 6.66 7.12
C LEU A 138 -6.73 7.87 7.54
N THR A 139 -7.38 9.01 7.53
CA THR A 139 -6.88 10.32 7.92
C THR A 139 -7.83 10.94 8.92
N ALA A 140 -7.45 12.02 9.59
CA ALA A 140 -8.36 12.76 10.48
C ALA A 140 -9.67 13.20 9.79
N GLY A 141 -9.65 13.36 8.45
CA GLY A 141 -10.81 13.83 7.69
C GLY A 141 -11.79 12.76 7.21
N ASN A 142 -11.42 11.46 7.26
CA ASN A 142 -12.26 10.38 6.71
C ASN A 142 -12.47 9.20 7.67
N LEU A 143 -12.18 9.32 8.96
CA LEU A 143 -12.34 8.23 9.93
C LEU A 143 -13.75 7.63 9.94
N ALA A 144 -14.78 8.49 9.92
CA ALA A 144 -16.18 8.07 9.89
C ALA A 144 -16.58 7.35 8.59
N ALA A 145 -15.75 7.39 7.57
CA ALA A 145 -16.03 6.78 6.27
C ALA A 145 -15.71 5.28 6.21
N ALA A 146 -15.02 4.70 7.21
CA ALA A 146 -14.59 3.29 7.19
C ALA A 146 -15.76 2.30 7.08
N GLY A 147 -16.76 2.40 7.96
CA GLY A 147 -17.94 1.53 7.93
C GLY A 147 -18.75 1.67 6.63
N PRO A 148 -19.18 2.89 6.27
CA PRO A 148 -19.87 3.12 4.99
C PRO A 148 -19.08 2.63 3.76
N LEU A 149 -17.75 2.70 3.77
CA LEU A 149 -16.90 2.14 2.70
C LEU A 149 -17.02 0.62 2.65
N VAL A 150 -16.91 -0.06 3.78
CA VAL A 150 -17.07 -1.54 3.86
C VAL A 150 -18.41 -1.94 3.27
N ASP A 151 -19.49 -1.27 3.61
CA ASP A 151 -20.83 -1.52 3.07
C ASP A 151 -20.91 -1.30 1.55
N CYS A 152 -20.30 -0.25 1.05
CA CYS A 152 -20.22 0.01 -0.40
C CYS A 152 -19.48 -1.10 -1.14
N LEU A 153 -18.31 -1.50 -0.63
CA LEU A 153 -17.47 -2.51 -1.27
C LEU A 153 -18.08 -3.91 -1.22
N ARG A 154 -18.79 -4.26 -0.14
CA ARG A 154 -19.54 -5.52 -0.05
C ARG A 154 -20.67 -5.59 -1.07
N ARG A 155 -21.42 -4.48 -1.25
CA ARG A 155 -22.46 -4.40 -2.29
C ARG A 155 -21.89 -4.51 -3.71
N ALA A 156 -20.64 -4.08 -3.91
CA ALA A 156 -19.94 -4.18 -5.18
C ALA A 156 -19.21 -5.53 -5.39
N ASP A 157 -19.42 -6.52 -4.52
CA ASP A 157 -18.80 -7.85 -4.58
C ASP A 157 -17.26 -7.81 -4.60
N ALA A 158 -16.65 -6.82 -3.92
CA ALA A 158 -15.23 -6.74 -3.75
C ALA A 158 -14.68 -7.91 -2.90
N ALA A 159 -13.41 -8.28 -3.10
CA ALA A 159 -12.78 -9.37 -2.35
C ALA A 159 -12.45 -9.01 -0.90
N GLY A 160 -12.30 -7.72 -0.60
CA GLY A 160 -11.99 -7.22 0.73
C GLY A 160 -11.27 -5.88 0.70
N VAL A 161 -11.05 -5.33 1.88
CA VAL A 161 -10.37 -4.04 2.06
C VAL A 161 -9.27 -4.13 3.12
N LEU A 162 -8.16 -3.47 2.82
CA LEU A 162 -7.07 -3.20 3.75
C LEU A 162 -7.11 -1.75 4.18
N PHE A 163 -7.03 -1.48 5.47
CA PHE A 163 -6.93 -0.13 6.00
C PHE A 163 -5.50 0.16 6.44
N GLY A 164 -4.93 1.22 5.89
CA GLY A 164 -3.75 1.88 6.43
C GLY A 164 -4.14 3.15 7.15
N LEU A 165 -3.26 3.68 7.99
CA LEU A 165 -3.41 5.01 8.56
C LEU A 165 -2.46 5.97 7.86
N TYR A 166 -2.81 7.23 7.84
CA TYR A 166 -1.93 8.24 7.30
C TYR A 166 -0.59 8.28 8.06
N THR A 167 0.51 8.24 7.32
CA THR A 167 1.85 8.42 7.88
C THR A 167 2.27 9.88 7.69
N PRO A 168 2.33 10.69 8.75
CA PRO A 168 2.75 12.09 8.65
C PRO A 168 4.26 12.22 8.44
N ARG A 169 4.70 13.43 8.16
CA ARG A 169 6.12 13.81 8.29
C ARG A 169 6.43 14.16 9.75
N VAL A 170 7.72 14.14 10.11
CA VAL A 170 8.17 14.45 11.48
C VAL A 170 7.82 15.88 11.91
N ASP A 171 7.70 16.80 10.96
CA ASP A 171 7.39 18.21 11.13
C ASP A 171 5.92 18.54 10.89
N GLU A 172 5.07 17.53 10.64
CA GLU A 172 3.66 17.73 10.31
C GLU A 172 2.79 17.65 11.56
N GLU A 173 2.11 18.76 11.85
CA GLU A 173 1.09 18.86 12.90
C GLU A 173 -0.28 19.12 12.28
N GLY A 174 -1.29 18.36 12.73
CA GLY A 174 -2.68 18.48 12.23
C GLY A 174 -2.86 17.96 10.82
N GLY A 175 -3.75 18.59 10.04
CA GLY A 175 -4.05 18.20 8.67
C GLY A 175 -4.66 16.80 8.56
N PHE A 176 -3.95 15.88 7.93
CA PHE A 176 -4.38 14.49 7.76
C PHE A 176 -3.96 13.56 8.90
N ALA A 177 -3.03 14.01 9.76
CA ALA A 177 -2.49 13.20 10.85
C ALA A 177 -3.56 12.90 11.90
N LEU A 178 -3.57 11.65 12.39
CA LEU A 178 -4.45 11.24 13.47
C LEU A 178 -3.87 11.65 14.82
N SER A 179 -4.74 12.12 15.73
CA SER A 179 -4.41 12.21 17.15
C SER A 179 -4.20 10.80 17.72
N ARG A 180 -3.68 10.73 18.96
CA ARG A 180 -3.58 9.46 19.68
C ARG A 180 -4.96 8.82 19.86
N GLU A 181 -5.91 9.61 20.32
CA GLU A 181 -7.28 9.17 20.59
C GLU A 181 -7.97 8.69 19.31
N ASP A 182 -7.87 9.45 18.23
CA ASP A 182 -8.45 9.09 16.93
C ASP A 182 -7.83 7.82 16.37
N ARG A 183 -6.52 7.65 16.53
CA ARG A 183 -5.81 6.46 16.07
C ARG A 183 -6.27 5.19 16.78
N ASP A 184 -6.34 5.25 18.12
CA ASP A 184 -6.75 4.10 18.92
C ASP A 184 -8.24 3.79 18.70
N ALA A 185 -9.10 4.83 18.59
CA ALA A 185 -10.51 4.66 18.22
C ALA A 185 -10.68 4.08 16.82
N ALA A 186 -9.84 4.46 15.84
CA ALA A 186 -9.85 3.86 14.51
C ALA A 186 -9.53 2.36 14.56
N VAL A 187 -8.56 1.95 15.39
CA VAL A 187 -8.23 0.53 15.58
C VAL A 187 -9.41 -0.23 16.17
N ASP A 188 -10.06 0.31 17.20
CA ASP A 188 -11.25 -0.31 17.81
C ASP A 188 -12.39 -0.45 16.79
N GLY A 189 -12.65 0.59 16.00
CA GLY A 189 -13.65 0.57 14.94
C GLY A 189 -13.34 -0.48 13.86
N LEU A 190 -12.08 -0.62 13.45
CA LEU A 190 -11.67 -1.61 12.46
C LEU A 190 -11.77 -3.05 12.98
N LEU A 191 -11.49 -3.28 14.27
CA LEU A 191 -11.70 -4.58 14.91
C LEU A 191 -13.17 -4.95 14.89
N THR A 192 -14.05 -4.03 15.28
CA THR A 192 -15.50 -4.20 15.24
C THR A 192 -16.00 -4.48 13.81
N LEU A 193 -15.61 -3.66 12.83
CA LEU A 193 -15.99 -3.86 11.43
C LEU A 193 -15.52 -5.21 10.87
N ARG A 194 -14.35 -5.67 11.29
CA ARG A 194 -13.86 -6.99 10.89
C ARG A 194 -14.74 -8.11 11.42
N GLU A 195 -15.19 -8.03 12.66
CA GLU A 195 -16.09 -9.02 13.28
C GLU A 195 -17.47 -8.98 12.64
N GLU A 196 -18.06 -7.79 12.48
CA GLU A 196 -19.41 -7.61 11.90
C GLU A 196 -19.51 -8.05 10.44
N HIS A 197 -18.39 -8.03 9.70
CA HIS A 197 -18.35 -8.33 8.27
C HIS A 197 -17.54 -9.60 7.93
N ASP A 198 -17.45 -10.57 8.82
CA ASP A 198 -16.86 -11.90 8.58
C ASP A 198 -15.45 -11.86 7.98
N GLY A 199 -14.64 -10.93 8.44
CA GLY A 199 -13.25 -10.77 7.96
C GLY A 199 -13.11 -10.10 6.60
N PHE A 200 -14.12 -9.42 6.09
CA PHE A 200 -14.01 -8.60 4.88
C PHE A 200 -12.97 -7.47 5.00
N VAL A 201 -12.79 -6.94 6.22
CA VAL A 201 -11.61 -6.15 6.59
C VAL A 201 -10.44 -7.11 6.75
N LEU A 202 -9.47 -7.02 5.86
CA LEU A 202 -8.36 -7.97 5.76
C LEU A 202 -7.22 -7.72 6.77
N ASN A 203 -7.21 -6.56 7.41
CA ASN A 203 -6.33 -6.34 8.56
C ASN A 203 -6.65 -7.39 9.63
N THR A 204 -5.65 -8.10 10.10
CA THR A 204 -5.87 -9.08 11.18
C THR A 204 -5.91 -8.40 12.55
N PRO A 205 -6.56 -8.99 13.57
CA PRO A 205 -6.52 -8.44 14.93
C PRO A 205 -5.09 -8.19 15.40
N ALA A 206 -4.19 -9.14 15.13
CA ALA A 206 -2.78 -9.00 15.47
C ALA A 206 -2.10 -7.82 14.75
N SER A 207 -2.46 -7.52 13.50
CA SER A 207 -1.93 -6.36 12.78
C SER A 207 -2.55 -5.05 13.24
N LEU A 208 -3.85 -5.04 13.55
CA LEU A 208 -4.58 -3.86 14.05
C LEU A 208 -4.07 -3.41 15.42
N GLU A 209 -3.90 -4.34 16.35
CA GLU A 209 -3.35 -4.01 17.68
C GLU A 209 -1.98 -3.31 17.59
N ARG A 210 -1.14 -3.72 16.63
CA ARG A 210 0.15 -3.08 16.39
C ARG A 210 0.05 -1.68 15.77
N MET A 211 -1.12 -1.30 15.25
CA MET A 211 -1.39 0.04 14.72
C MET A 211 -1.74 1.05 15.83
N ARG A 212 -2.01 0.61 17.07
CA ARG A 212 -2.27 1.51 18.19
C ARG A 212 -1.11 2.45 18.44
N TRP A 213 -1.39 3.59 19.01
CA TRP A 213 -0.42 4.66 19.19
C TRP A 213 0.88 4.20 19.86
N GLU A 214 0.79 3.56 21.03
CA GLU A 214 1.98 3.09 21.74
C GLU A 214 2.69 1.93 21.01
N GLU A 215 1.93 1.01 20.46
CA GLU A 215 2.46 -0.17 19.77
C GLU A 215 3.14 0.16 18.45
N THR A 216 2.72 1.23 17.77
CA THR A 216 3.29 1.63 16.47
C THR A 216 4.78 1.92 16.57
N ARG A 217 5.22 2.60 17.62
CA ARG A 217 6.63 2.94 17.81
C ARG A 217 7.48 1.68 17.98
N ILE A 218 6.99 0.70 18.75
CA ILE A 218 7.67 -0.60 18.96
C ILE A 218 7.72 -1.38 17.66
N THR A 219 6.61 -1.44 16.95
CA THR A 219 6.49 -2.15 15.68
C THR A 219 7.36 -1.51 14.59
N ALA A 220 7.43 -0.17 14.53
CA ALA A 220 8.24 0.55 13.56
C ALA A 220 9.75 0.31 13.72
N ALA A 221 10.22 0.01 14.95
CA ALA A 221 11.62 -0.37 15.16
C ALA A 221 11.99 -1.69 14.45
N ARG A 222 10.99 -2.54 14.18
CA ARG A 222 11.11 -3.85 13.51
C ARG A 222 10.74 -3.78 12.02
N CYS A 223 10.59 -2.57 11.47
CA CYS A 223 10.25 -2.39 10.07
C CYS A 223 11.30 -3.01 9.16
N PRO A 224 10.94 -3.87 8.17
CA PRO A 224 11.88 -4.48 7.25
C PRO A 224 12.77 -3.48 6.51
N TYR A 225 12.27 -2.29 6.19
CA TYR A 225 13.08 -1.22 5.60
C TYR A 225 14.15 -0.69 6.56
N ARG A 226 13.88 -0.67 7.86
CA ARG A 226 14.84 -0.21 8.88
C ARG A 226 15.83 -1.30 9.29
N THR A 227 15.42 -2.57 9.22
CA THR A 227 16.29 -3.72 9.53
C THR A 227 17.13 -4.15 8.32
N GLY A 228 16.92 -3.55 7.15
CA GLY A 228 17.65 -3.88 5.92
C GLY A 228 17.13 -5.13 5.19
N GLU A 229 15.99 -5.68 5.63
CA GLU A 229 15.33 -6.82 4.97
C GLU A 229 14.52 -6.39 3.74
N ALA A 230 14.18 -5.10 3.65
CA ALA A 230 13.46 -4.51 2.53
C ALA A 230 14.16 -3.25 2.02
N VAL A 231 13.97 -2.97 0.71
CA VAL A 231 14.53 -1.79 0.04
C VAL A 231 13.41 -1.05 -0.70
N ALA A 232 13.39 0.28 -0.60
CA ALA A 232 12.53 1.12 -1.42
C ALA A 232 13.37 1.82 -2.50
N LEU A 233 12.89 1.78 -3.75
CA LEU A 233 13.53 2.40 -4.90
C LEU A 233 12.64 3.50 -5.48
N ASP A 234 13.26 4.58 -5.93
CA ASP A 234 12.57 5.61 -6.70
C ASP A 234 12.43 5.22 -8.20
N HIS A 235 11.79 6.07 -8.98
CA HIS A 235 11.57 5.89 -10.43
C HIS A 235 12.87 5.91 -11.28
N ARG A 236 14.02 6.14 -10.66
CA ARG A 236 15.36 6.07 -11.23
C ARG A 236 16.21 4.97 -10.61
N LEU A 237 15.59 4.06 -9.84
CA LEU A 237 16.22 2.98 -9.10
C LEU A 237 17.25 3.44 -8.03
N ARG A 238 17.13 4.66 -7.54
CA ARG A 238 17.90 5.13 -6.39
C ARG A 238 17.17 4.69 -5.11
N GLU A 239 17.93 4.32 -4.10
CA GLU A 239 17.34 3.92 -2.81
C GLU A 239 16.65 5.10 -2.13
N LYS A 240 15.43 4.87 -1.64
CA LYS A 240 14.65 5.81 -0.84
C LYS A 240 14.73 5.44 0.64
N LEU A 241 15.11 6.41 1.46
CA LEU A 241 15.21 6.22 2.90
C LEU A 241 14.14 7.07 3.62
N PRO A 242 13.61 6.59 4.74
CA PRO A 242 13.82 5.25 5.35
C PRO A 242 13.03 4.14 4.64
N CYS A 243 12.09 4.46 3.76
CA CYS A 243 11.21 3.51 3.04
C CYS A 243 10.50 4.20 1.86
N SER A 244 9.44 3.57 1.30
CA SER A 244 8.62 4.14 0.20
C SER A 244 8.06 5.54 0.50
N TYR A 245 7.82 5.87 1.77
CA TYR A 245 7.35 7.21 2.17
C TYR A 245 8.45 8.29 2.08
N GLY A 246 9.72 7.88 1.94
CA GLY A 246 10.85 8.77 1.73
C GLY A 246 11.28 9.55 2.96
N GLU A 247 12.19 10.50 2.73
CA GLU A 247 12.77 11.33 3.77
C GLU A 247 11.73 12.13 4.54
N GLY A 248 11.91 12.25 5.84
CA GLY A 248 11.02 12.98 6.74
C GLY A 248 9.76 12.20 7.15
N ALA A 249 9.56 10.95 6.74
CA ALA A 249 8.46 10.14 7.25
C ALA A 249 8.58 9.89 8.75
N ASP A 250 7.51 10.17 9.51
CA ASP A 250 7.48 9.90 10.93
C ASP A 250 7.17 8.43 11.22
N CYS A 251 8.23 7.65 11.38
CA CYS A 251 8.10 6.24 11.70
C CYS A 251 7.42 5.97 13.05
N THR A 252 7.40 6.93 13.98
CA THR A 252 6.74 6.76 15.29
C THR A 252 5.22 6.85 15.18
N ARG A 253 4.73 7.46 14.09
CA ARG A 253 3.32 7.57 13.72
C ARG A 253 3.00 6.82 12.42
N CYS A 254 3.83 5.83 12.05
CA CYS A 254 3.66 5.06 10.82
C CYS A 254 2.27 4.45 10.72
N GLY A 255 1.66 4.53 9.53
CA GLY A 255 0.36 3.94 9.20
C GLY A 255 0.41 2.85 8.13
N CYS A 256 1.61 2.40 7.74
CA CYS A 256 1.82 1.45 6.64
C CYS A 256 1.25 0.07 6.97
N VAL A 257 0.15 -0.31 6.35
CA VAL A 257 -0.51 -1.61 6.57
C VAL A 257 0.43 -2.80 6.34
N ALA A 258 1.32 -2.70 5.35
CA ALA A 258 2.27 -3.77 5.05
C ALA A 258 3.28 -4.01 6.20
N LEU A 259 3.68 -2.94 6.93
CA LEU A 259 4.51 -3.06 8.12
C LEU A 259 3.82 -3.91 9.19
N PHE A 260 2.59 -3.56 9.55
CA PHE A 260 1.87 -4.20 10.66
C PHE A 260 1.52 -5.65 10.35
N LEU A 261 1.08 -5.93 9.12
CA LEU A 261 0.86 -7.31 8.65
C LEU A 261 2.18 -8.10 8.62
N GLY A 262 3.26 -7.49 8.15
CA GLY A 262 4.57 -8.13 8.06
C GLY A 262 5.13 -8.52 9.43
N VAL A 263 5.08 -7.60 10.40
CA VAL A 263 5.55 -7.86 11.76
C VAL A 263 4.64 -8.88 12.46
N ALA A 264 3.31 -8.79 12.31
CA ALA A 264 2.39 -9.78 12.86
C ALA A 264 2.66 -11.19 12.30
N ALA A 265 2.87 -11.29 10.98
CA ALA A 265 3.24 -12.55 10.33
C ALA A 265 4.58 -13.11 10.84
N ALA A 266 5.58 -12.25 11.05
CA ALA A 266 6.86 -12.65 11.62
C ALA A 266 6.72 -13.17 13.06
N ASP A 267 5.79 -12.61 13.84
CA ASP A 267 5.48 -13.05 15.21
C ASP A 267 4.60 -14.31 15.27
N GLY A 268 4.29 -14.92 14.13
CA GLY A 268 3.56 -16.18 14.09
C GLY A 268 2.09 -16.07 13.72
N ASP A 269 1.55 -14.86 13.46
CA ASP A 269 0.16 -14.72 13.03
C ASP A 269 -0.05 -15.32 11.63
N GLY A 270 -0.73 -16.49 11.61
CA GLY A 270 -1.02 -17.23 10.38
C GLY A 270 -1.93 -16.46 9.44
N ALA A 271 -2.91 -15.74 9.98
CA ALA A 271 -3.86 -14.95 9.20
C ALA A 271 -3.15 -13.80 8.45
N SER A 272 -2.24 -13.07 9.09
CA SER A 272 -1.42 -12.05 8.42
C SER A 272 -0.56 -12.65 7.30
N ARG A 273 -0.01 -13.85 7.49
CA ARG A 273 0.74 -14.55 6.42
C ARG A 273 -0.15 -14.90 5.23
N GLU A 274 -1.39 -15.31 5.47
CA GLU A 274 -2.36 -15.62 4.41
C GLU A 274 -2.74 -14.36 3.63
N VAL A 275 -3.04 -13.25 4.31
CA VAL A 275 -3.33 -11.97 3.66
C VAL A 275 -2.15 -11.52 2.78
N LEU A 276 -0.93 -11.56 3.30
CA LEU A 276 0.26 -11.20 2.51
C LEU A 276 0.47 -12.15 1.32
N ARG A 277 0.23 -13.45 1.47
CA ARG A 277 0.34 -14.42 0.36
C ARG A 277 -0.73 -14.20 -0.69
N ALA A 278 -1.95 -13.86 -0.30
CA ALA A 278 -3.04 -13.54 -1.22
C ALA A 278 -2.78 -12.26 -1.99
N PHE A 279 -2.20 -11.25 -1.34
CA PHE A 279 -1.84 -9.99 -1.98
C PHE A 279 -0.61 -10.12 -2.87
N PHE A 280 0.49 -10.70 -2.37
CA PHE A 280 1.70 -10.96 -3.16
C PHE A 280 1.58 -12.28 -3.92
N ARG A 281 0.87 -12.27 -5.04
CA ARG A 281 0.65 -13.47 -5.87
C ARG A 281 1.95 -13.97 -6.49
N ARG A 282 2.00 -15.28 -6.68
CA ARG A 282 3.07 -15.92 -7.45
C ARG A 282 2.80 -15.77 -8.94
N ARG A 283 3.87 -15.61 -9.69
CA ARG A 283 3.90 -15.77 -11.13
C ARG A 283 3.54 -17.20 -11.51
#